data_8c20773e42c999c396b65310bd12443f
#
_entry.id   8c20773e42c999c396b65310bd12443f
#
_cell.length_a   1.000
_cell.length_b   1.000
_cell.length_c   1.000
_cell.angle_alpha   90.00
_cell.angle_beta   90.00
_cell.angle_gamma   90.00
#
_symmetry.space_group_name_H-M   'P 1'
#
loop_
_entity.id
_entity.type
_entity.pdbx_description
1 polymer ?
#
loop_
_entity_poly.entity_id
_entity_poly.type
_entity_poly.pdbx_seq_one_letter_code
_entity_poly.pdbx_strand_id
1 'polypeptide(L)'
;MTISEEVSELSTLLNDPNNVLRPAEMVMKPASLGAVRMTRFSFSRSMIRRAFTNQWEIKLMVVDFDELGRGHIIYRILAEEKLFHFVAFTSTIDEALHTDRVIADVWDVTAALVEGEIDNDLLQFLRDEVPKQELSRLDPRVLVLTRGNRSVRFYDYLVERLADGKQPESKKLGDAGYIMRSTAFYGNGKFGMRSFLGFEDQHPLSAPYRAQFLAAWLFREVSYESVEHCAKAKNPNAVSFNDEWSRFFGLGNATGLGLVPWAMKHPEELNSWIAIRELALSNVRFLKGSNQNKQILEEWFDKAYQYFSSLGGDDRWPWMVPDSLAKATLLIHDTFRSLSENDFPFNDLYLWAEKQDIEITELVISILLELDDTDDEVIDSLLMVGSQKKANFNTAIADLKKIIEENYLWLNELNLDETEAKHYWWVMSDNAEEPRRAERSVIDPAHREIPIDISLRINKLLGDLHKVDERISADEFLHSFPEHGIAIKRLLDNSGPYSEPRENVCDFQHLPLNLQRFQLAMYGMDNFSPQSTDWLRVTLFQGAPRVSEIGSKESDKWILPKQQGGLV
;
A
#
# COMPACT_ATOMS: atom_id res chain seq x y z
N MET A 1 -8.34 -21.59 16.71
CA MET A 1 -6.99 -21.34 17.25
C MET A 1 -7.03 -20.09 18.13
N THR A 2 -6.34 -20.07 19.25
CA THR A 2 -6.29 -18.85 20.10
C THR A 2 -5.15 -17.94 19.63
N ILE A 3 -5.26 -16.63 19.84
CA ILE A 3 -4.21 -15.63 19.47
C ILE A 3 -2.80 -16.03 19.95
N SER A 4 -2.70 -16.75 21.08
CA SER A 4 -1.41 -17.22 21.61
C SER A 4 -0.82 -18.39 20.81
N GLU A 5 -1.63 -19.18 20.13
CA GLU A 5 -1.21 -20.29 19.28
C GLU A 5 -0.69 -19.77 17.93
N GLU A 6 -1.31 -18.74 17.37
CA GLU A 6 -0.91 -18.14 16.08
C GLU A 6 0.39 -17.31 16.19
N VAL A 7 0.57 -16.54 17.27
CA VAL A 7 1.88 -15.86 17.55
C VAL A 7 3.00 -16.89 17.70
N SER A 8 2.67 -18.06 18.24
CA SER A 8 3.60 -19.22 18.32
C SER A 8 3.94 -19.74 16.93
N GLU A 9 2.99 -19.72 15.98
CA GLU A 9 3.17 -20.27 14.64
C GLU A 9 4.17 -19.45 13.79
N LEU A 10 3.98 -18.13 13.67
CA LEU A 10 4.94 -17.28 12.95
C LEU A 10 6.34 -17.34 13.56
N SER A 11 6.42 -17.26 14.89
CA SER A 11 7.71 -17.37 15.59
C SER A 11 8.36 -18.75 15.38
N THR A 12 7.57 -19.81 15.33
CA THR A 12 8.04 -21.16 15.07
C THR A 12 8.57 -21.28 13.63
N LEU A 13 7.86 -20.74 12.64
CA LEU A 13 8.30 -20.73 11.24
C LEU A 13 9.58 -19.91 11.05
N LEU A 14 9.70 -18.76 11.70
CA LEU A 14 10.90 -17.92 11.62
C LEU A 14 12.13 -18.59 12.25
N ASN A 15 11.95 -19.45 13.25
CA ASN A 15 13.02 -20.15 13.94
C ASN A 15 13.25 -21.59 13.43
N ASP A 16 12.50 -22.02 12.40
CA ASP A 16 12.72 -23.33 11.78
C ASP A 16 14.10 -23.34 11.08
N PRO A 17 15.02 -24.25 11.47
CA PRO A 17 16.35 -24.31 10.87
C PRO A 17 16.34 -24.70 9.37
N ASN A 18 15.22 -25.17 8.85
CA ASN A 18 15.05 -25.45 7.42
C ASN A 18 14.77 -24.18 6.61
N ASN A 19 14.33 -23.10 7.24
CA ASN A 19 14.07 -21.82 6.58
C ASN A 19 15.36 -21.00 6.49
N VAL A 20 15.75 -20.64 5.28
CA VAL A 20 16.94 -19.83 5.02
C VAL A 20 16.51 -18.38 4.79
N LEU A 21 16.26 -17.69 5.91
CA LEU A 21 15.84 -16.29 5.91
C LEU A 21 17.03 -15.35 5.76
N ARG A 22 16.84 -14.25 5.04
CA ARG A 22 17.85 -13.20 4.99
C ARG A 22 17.94 -12.47 6.34
N PRO A 23 19.15 -12.10 6.79
CA PRO A 23 19.31 -11.39 8.06
C PRO A 23 18.69 -9.99 8.02
N ALA A 24 18.17 -9.54 9.15
CA ALA A 24 17.53 -8.24 9.29
C ALA A 24 18.47 -7.07 8.92
N GLU A 25 19.76 -7.21 9.17
CA GLU A 25 20.79 -6.24 8.79
C GLU A 25 20.86 -6.00 7.29
N MET A 26 20.44 -6.95 6.48
CA MET A 26 20.36 -6.83 5.03
C MET A 26 19.00 -6.32 4.58
N VAL A 27 17.93 -6.96 5.07
CA VAL A 27 16.54 -6.71 4.60
C VAL A 27 16.02 -5.36 5.08
N MET A 28 16.30 -4.98 6.34
CA MET A 28 15.74 -3.79 6.97
C MET A 28 16.55 -2.50 6.70
N LYS A 29 17.53 -2.55 5.82
CA LYS A 29 18.15 -1.31 5.30
C LYS A 29 17.16 -0.55 4.45
N PRO A 30 17.03 0.79 4.61
CA PRO A 30 16.10 1.58 3.82
C PRO A 30 16.30 1.46 2.31
N ALA A 31 17.54 1.32 1.86
CA ALA A 31 17.83 1.10 0.44
C ALA A 31 17.25 -0.23 -0.07
N SER A 32 17.37 -1.32 0.73
CA SER A 32 16.76 -2.62 0.40
C SER A 32 15.24 -2.54 0.41
N LEU A 33 14.67 -1.96 1.47
CA LEU A 33 13.23 -1.75 1.58
C LEU A 33 12.70 -0.91 0.40
N GLY A 34 13.39 0.18 0.05
CA GLY A 34 13.00 1.05 -1.05
C GLY A 34 13.10 0.41 -2.44
N ALA A 35 13.88 -0.65 -2.60
CA ALA A 35 14.00 -1.40 -3.85
C ALA A 35 12.96 -2.52 -3.99
N VAL A 36 12.23 -2.86 -2.92
CA VAL A 36 11.13 -3.84 -2.95
C VAL A 36 10.08 -3.43 -3.98
N ARG A 37 9.60 -4.40 -4.74
CA ARG A 37 8.51 -4.21 -5.71
C ARG A 37 7.23 -4.87 -5.21
N MET A 38 6.12 -4.42 -5.78
CA MET A 38 4.81 -5.04 -5.56
C MET A 38 4.85 -6.52 -5.95
N THR A 39 4.32 -7.38 -5.08
CA THR A 39 4.21 -8.82 -5.30
C THR A 39 2.82 -9.32 -4.97
N ARG A 40 2.59 -10.63 -5.11
CA ARG A 40 1.35 -11.27 -4.68
C ARG A 40 0.98 -11.01 -3.21
N PHE A 41 1.97 -10.70 -2.36
CA PHE A 41 1.78 -10.40 -0.93
C PHE A 41 1.35 -8.95 -0.67
N SER A 42 1.38 -8.09 -1.67
CA SER A 42 0.91 -6.70 -1.53
C SER A 42 -0.58 -6.66 -1.21
N PHE A 43 -0.98 -5.83 -0.26
CA PHE A 43 -2.35 -5.85 0.27
C PHE A 43 -3.44 -5.69 -0.78
N SER A 44 -3.25 -4.81 -1.77
CA SER A 44 -4.23 -4.63 -2.85
C SER A 44 -4.33 -5.84 -3.76
N ARG A 45 -3.19 -6.49 -4.08
CA ARG A 45 -3.18 -7.71 -4.89
C ARG A 45 -3.76 -8.89 -4.12
N SER A 46 -3.39 -9.05 -2.84
CA SER A 46 -3.98 -10.07 -1.97
C SER A 46 -5.50 -9.94 -1.91
N MET A 47 -6.04 -8.72 -1.80
CA MET A 47 -7.48 -8.48 -1.81
C MET A 47 -8.12 -8.92 -3.14
N ILE A 48 -7.56 -8.52 -4.29
CA ILE A 48 -8.07 -8.93 -5.60
C ILE A 48 -7.97 -10.45 -5.77
N ARG A 49 -6.84 -11.06 -5.44
CA ARG A 49 -6.67 -12.52 -5.51
C ARG A 49 -7.74 -13.24 -4.69
N ARG A 50 -7.99 -12.81 -3.45
CA ARG A 50 -9.06 -13.38 -2.62
C ARG A 50 -10.42 -13.26 -3.32
N ALA A 51 -10.74 -12.11 -3.87
CA ALA A 51 -12.00 -11.89 -4.59
C ALA A 51 -12.14 -12.84 -5.80
N PHE A 52 -11.05 -13.10 -6.52
CA PHE A 52 -11.06 -13.99 -7.69
C PHE A 52 -11.03 -15.47 -7.29
N THR A 53 -10.19 -15.88 -6.35
CA THR A 53 -10.10 -17.26 -5.89
C THR A 53 -11.42 -17.74 -5.29
N ASN A 54 -12.03 -16.90 -4.44
CA ASN A 54 -13.30 -17.21 -3.78
C ASN A 54 -14.52 -16.76 -4.60
N GLN A 55 -14.29 -16.32 -5.85
CA GLN A 55 -15.33 -15.93 -6.81
C GLN A 55 -16.38 -14.99 -6.19
N TRP A 56 -15.91 -13.90 -5.55
CA TRP A 56 -16.82 -12.91 -5.00
C TRP A 56 -17.75 -12.38 -6.06
N GLU A 57 -19.02 -12.24 -5.72
CA GLU A 57 -20.03 -11.71 -6.62
C GLU A 57 -20.17 -10.21 -6.38
N ILE A 58 -19.67 -9.39 -7.30
CA ILE A 58 -19.78 -7.92 -7.25
C ILE A 58 -20.65 -7.44 -8.40
N LYS A 59 -21.80 -6.87 -8.08
CA LYS A 59 -22.79 -6.43 -9.06
C LYS A 59 -23.14 -4.95 -8.89
N LEU A 60 -23.14 -4.24 -9.99
CA LEU A 60 -23.74 -2.91 -10.07
C LEU A 60 -25.26 -3.03 -10.00
N MET A 61 -25.87 -2.46 -8.95
CA MET A 61 -27.31 -2.56 -8.70
C MET A 61 -28.07 -1.31 -9.13
N VAL A 62 -27.51 -0.14 -8.86
CA VAL A 62 -28.16 1.15 -9.09
C VAL A 62 -27.17 2.13 -9.67
N VAL A 63 -27.56 2.82 -10.72
CA VAL A 63 -26.94 4.05 -11.22
C VAL A 63 -28.05 5.08 -11.34
N ASP A 64 -28.14 5.95 -10.37
CA ASP A 64 -29.13 7.03 -10.32
C ASP A 64 -28.38 8.36 -10.43
N PHE A 65 -27.93 8.67 -11.65
CA PHE A 65 -27.20 9.88 -11.98
C PHE A 65 -28.04 10.77 -12.91
N ASP A 66 -28.01 12.06 -12.67
CA ASP A 66 -28.50 13.05 -13.62
C ASP A 66 -27.52 13.24 -14.81
N GLU A 67 -27.85 14.12 -15.74
CA GLU A 67 -27.04 14.42 -16.94
C GLU A 67 -25.62 14.93 -16.61
N LEU A 68 -25.40 15.47 -15.41
CA LEU A 68 -24.12 15.95 -14.91
C LEU A 68 -23.39 14.90 -14.06
N GLY A 69 -23.97 13.70 -13.95
CA GLY A 69 -23.42 12.62 -13.13
C GLY A 69 -23.54 12.87 -11.62
N ARG A 70 -24.56 13.64 -11.18
CA ARG A 70 -24.89 13.83 -9.76
C ARG A 70 -25.94 12.83 -9.33
N GLY A 71 -25.80 12.29 -8.14
CA GLY A 71 -26.72 11.29 -7.62
C GLY A 71 -26.01 10.22 -6.81
N HIS A 72 -26.37 8.96 -7.05
CA HIS A 72 -25.73 7.87 -6.33
C HIS A 72 -25.59 6.60 -7.19
N ILE A 73 -24.63 5.76 -6.76
CA ILE A 73 -24.37 4.46 -7.37
C ILE A 73 -24.21 3.42 -6.27
N ILE A 74 -24.73 2.21 -6.48
CA ILE A 74 -24.71 1.13 -5.50
C ILE A 74 -24.16 -0.14 -6.15
N TYR A 75 -23.10 -0.69 -5.56
CA TYR A 75 -22.63 -2.04 -5.81
C TYR A 75 -23.02 -2.96 -4.67
N ARG A 76 -23.52 -4.14 -5.01
CA ARG A 76 -23.73 -5.25 -4.07
C ARG A 76 -22.57 -6.22 -4.15
N ILE A 77 -22.04 -6.60 -3.03
CA ILE A 77 -20.90 -7.51 -2.92
C ILE A 77 -21.30 -8.69 -2.05
N LEU A 78 -21.25 -9.90 -2.60
CA LEU A 78 -21.31 -11.13 -1.85
C LEU A 78 -19.90 -11.71 -1.81
N ALA A 79 -19.23 -11.54 -0.68
CA ALA A 79 -17.90 -12.06 -0.43
C ALA A 79 -18.02 -13.26 0.50
N GLU A 80 -17.81 -14.45 -0.06
CA GLU A 80 -18.04 -15.70 0.64
C GLU A 80 -19.52 -15.76 1.12
N GLU A 81 -19.80 -15.84 2.39
CA GLU A 81 -21.17 -15.84 2.93
C GLU A 81 -21.63 -14.47 3.47
N LYS A 82 -20.78 -13.44 3.37
CA LYS A 82 -21.05 -12.10 3.89
C LYS A 82 -21.50 -11.15 2.78
N LEU A 83 -22.49 -10.35 3.10
CA LEU A 83 -23.08 -9.36 2.19
C LEU A 83 -22.58 -7.96 2.54
N PHE A 84 -22.14 -7.23 1.51
CA PHE A 84 -21.75 -5.83 1.65
C PHE A 84 -22.38 -5.01 0.52
N HIS A 85 -22.44 -3.70 0.76
CA HIS A 85 -22.77 -2.73 -0.28
C HIS A 85 -21.74 -1.61 -0.28
N PHE A 86 -21.35 -1.19 -1.48
CA PHE A 86 -20.57 0.03 -1.66
C PHE A 86 -21.49 1.08 -2.28
N VAL A 87 -21.70 2.18 -1.56
CA VAL A 87 -22.57 3.28 -1.96
C VAL A 87 -21.74 4.52 -2.17
N ALA A 88 -21.81 5.12 -3.35
CA ALA A 88 -21.15 6.39 -3.62
C ALA A 88 -22.19 7.46 -3.99
N PHE A 89 -22.00 8.63 -3.43
CA PHE A 89 -22.79 9.84 -3.66
C PHE A 89 -21.94 10.86 -4.40
N THR A 90 -22.50 11.39 -5.49
CA THR A 90 -21.84 12.38 -6.32
C THR A 90 -22.61 13.70 -6.27
N SER A 91 -21.89 14.80 -6.18
CA SER A 91 -22.42 16.15 -6.18
C SER A 91 -21.57 17.06 -7.07
N THR A 92 -22.05 18.26 -7.35
CA THR A 92 -21.25 19.28 -8.01
C THR A 92 -20.68 20.21 -6.95
N ILE A 93 -19.38 20.45 -7.00
CA ILE A 93 -18.72 21.49 -6.23
C ILE A 93 -18.58 22.72 -7.13
N ASP A 94 -18.53 23.89 -6.51
CA ASP A 94 -18.20 25.13 -7.21
C ASP A 94 -16.83 24.98 -7.89
N GLU A 95 -16.73 25.31 -9.18
CA GLU A 95 -15.47 25.25 -9.94
C GLU A 95 -14.33 26.01 -9.26
N ALA A 96 -14.64 27.12 -8.58
CA ALA A 96 -13.66 27.89 -7.83
C ALA A 96 -13.03 27.12 -6.64
N LEU A 97 -13.70 26.07 -6.16
CA LEU A 97 -13.22 25.20 -5.08
C LEU A 97 -12.50 23.94 -5.60
N HIS A 98 -12.56 23.68 -6.91
CA HIS A 98 -11.79 22.62 -7.53
C HIS A 98 -10.32 22.99 -7.55
N THR A 99 -9.53 22.29 -6.79
CA THR A 99 -8.09 22.52 -6.73
C THR A 99 -7.33 21.27 -7.22
N ASP A 100 -6.17 21.48 -7.82
CA ASP A 100 -5.22 20.40 -8.13
C ASP A 100 -4.37 20.00 -6.89
N ARG A 101 -4.77 20.47 -5.72
CA ARG A 101 -4.15 20.12 -4.45
C ARG A 101 -4.27 18.63 -4.15
N VAL A 102 -3.27 18.11 -3.50
CA VAL A 102 -3.23 16.73 -3.03
C VAL A 102 -4.34 16.47 -2.01
N ILE A 103 -4.61 17.43 -1.14
CA ILE A 103 -5.74 17.43 -0.21
C ILE A 103 -6.70 18.54 -0.62
N ALA A 104 -7.95 18.15 -0.83
CA ALA A 104 -9.04 19.10 -1.07
C ALA A 104 -9.86 19.28 0.21
N ASP A 105 -10.42 20.48 0.37
CA ASP A 105 -11.31 20.80 1.49
C ASP A 105 -12.76 20.43 1.19
N VAL A 106 -13.09 20.16 -0.08
CA VAL A 106 -14.42 19.76 -0.56
C VAL A 106 -14.30 18.60 -1.54
N TRP A 107 -15.33 17.75 -1.59
CA TRP A 107 -15.33 16.54 -2.40
C TRP A 107 -16.61 16.45 -3.22
N ASP A 108 -16.45 16.14 -4.51
CA ASP A 108 -17.57 15.88 -5.41
C ASP A 108 -18.05 14.42 -5.38
N VAL A 109 -17.25 13.52 -4.80
CA VAL A 109 -17.62 12.12 -4.59
C VAL A 109 -17.29 11.70 -3.17
N THR A 110 -18.29 11.14 -2.49
CA THR A 110 -18.14 10.51 -1.17
C THR A 110 -18.75 9.13 -1.20
N ALA A 111 -18.18 8.17 -0.49
CA ALA A 111 -18.70 6.81 -0.51
C ALA A 111 -18.50 6.09 0.82
N ALA A 112 -19.26 5.01 0.99
CA ALA A 112 -19.18 4.13 2.14
C ALA A 112 -19.22 2.66 1.72
N LEU A 113 -18.44 1.82 2.39
CA LEU A 113 -18.59 0.37 2.39
C LEU A 113 -19.39 -0.03 3.63
N VAL A 114 -20.50 -0.72 3.42
CA VAL A 114 -21.49 -1.05 4.45
C VAL A 114 -21.69 -2.56 4.48
N GLU A 115 -21.67 -3.16 5.67
CA GLU A 115 -21.99 -4.57 5.86
C GLU A 115 -23.52 -4.79 5.97
N GLY A 116 -24.03 -5.82 5.31
CA GLY A 116 -25.45 -6.21 5.34
C GLY A 116 -26.32 -5.50 4.30
N GLU A 117 -27.63 -5.70 4.41
CA GLU A 117 -28.61 -5.12 3.50
C GLU A 117 -28.81 -3.62 3.74
N ILE A 118 -29.07 -2.89 2.65
CA ILE A 118 -29.41 -1.46 2.69
C ILE A 118 -30.89 -1.31 2.30
N ASP A 119 -31.72 -0.96 3.28
CA ASP A 119 -33.10 -0.52 3.04
C ASP A 119 -33.18 0.99 2.68
N ASN A 120 -34.38 1.44 2.37
CA ASN A 120 -34.58 2.85 1.97
C ASN A 120 -34.24 3.83 3.10
N ASP A 121 -34.50 3.47 4.35
CA ASP A 121 -34.25 4.34 5.51
C ASP A 121 -32.74 4.49 5.73
N LEU A 122 -31.99 3.39 5.66
CA LEU A 122 -30.53 3.42 5.73
C LEU A 122 -29.93 4.16 4.54
N LEU A 123 -30.43 3.94 3.32
CA LEU A 123 -29.93 4.65 2.14
C LEU A 123 -30.13 6.17 2.27
N GLN A 124 -31.29 6.60 2.78
CA GLN A 124 -31.52 8.02 3.04
C GLN A 124 -30.60 8.57 4.12
N PHE A 125 -30.41 7.82 5.20
CA PHE A 125 -29.46 8.18 6.25
C PHE A 125 -28.01 8.30 5.73
N LEU A 126 -27.56 7.34 4.91
CA LEU A 126 -26.23 7.38 4.30
C LEU A 126 -26.07 8.58 3.35
N ARG A 127 -27.13 8.92 2.60
CA ARG A 127 -27.13 10.09 1.72
C ARG A 127 -26.92 11.40 2.48
N ASP A 128 -27.45 11.50 3.69
CA ASP A 128 -27.37 12.69 4.52
C ASP A 128 -26.06 12.77 5.32
N GLU A 129 -25.49 11.62 5.72
CA GLU A 129 -24.36 11.58 6.66
C GLU A 129 -23.00 11.25 5.98
N VAL A 130 -22.97 10.41 4.93
CA VAL A 130 -21.71 10.05 4.27
C VAL A 130 -20.97 11.27 3.69
N PRO A 131 -21.64 12.27 3.09
CA PRO A 131 -20.95 13.46 2.59
C PRO A 131 -20.26 14.28 3.70
N LYS A 132 -20.69 14.16 4.94
CA LYS A 132 -20.06 14.86 6.08
C LYS A 132 -18.74 14.24 6.51
N GLN A 133 -18.50 13.01 6.12
CA GLN A 133 -17.26 12.26 6.45
C GLN A 133 -16.96 12.14 7.95
N GLU A 134 -18.01 12.08 8.80
CA GLU A 134 -17.93 11.96 10.24
C GLU A 134 -18.36 10.57 10.71
N LEU A 135 -17.40 9.67 10.90
CA LEU A 135 -17.67 8.27 11.28
C LEU A 135 -18.43 8.10 12.59
N SER A 136 -18.21 8.98 13.55
CA SER A 136 -18.87 8.91 14.88
C SER A 136 -20.40 9.03 14.83
N ARG A 137 -20.94 9.47 13.69
CA ARG A 137 -22.37 9.65 13.45
C ARG A 137 -22.98 8.56 12.60
N LEU A 138 -22.17 7.68 12.04
CA LEU A 138 -22.63 6.67 11.10
C LEU A 138 -23.14 5.41 11.80
N ASP A 139 -23.96 4.68 11.07
CA ASP A 139 -24.40 3.34 11.45
C ASP A 139 -23.16 2.43 11.67
N PRO A 140 -23.13 1.60 12.72
CA PRO A 140 -22.00 0.69 13.01
C PRO A 140 -21.65 -0.27 11.87
N ARG A 141 -22.57 -0.54 10.94
CA ARG A 141 -22.33 -1.35 9.74
C ARG A 141 -21.44 -0.67 8.70
N VAL A 142 -21.21 0.63 8.82
CA VAL A 142 -20.29 1.35 7.91
C VAL A 142 -18.86 1.00 8.28
N LEU A 143 -18.19 0.24 7.40
CA LEU A 143 -16.83 -0.24 7.61
C LEU A 143 -15.78 0.78 7.13
N VAL A 144 -16.01 1.39 5.98
CA VAL A 144 -15.06 2.34 5.38
C VAL A 144 -15.80 3.55 4.84
N LEU A 145 -15.26 4.74 5.13
CA LEU A 145 -15.59 5.96 4.42
C LEU A 145 -14.49 6.32 3.45
N THR A 146 -14.87 6.82 2.29
CA THR A 146 -13.93 7.38 1.33
C THR A 146 -14.49 8.62 0.67
N ARG A 147 -13.60 9.46 0.15
CA ARG A 147 -13.91 10.70 -0.53
C ARG A 147 -12.89 10.99 -1.60
N GLY A 148 -13.30 11.70 -2.63
CA GLY A 148 -12.42 12.06 -3.72
C GLY A 148 -13.03 13.09 -4.64
N ASN A 149 -12.24 13.51 -5.62
CA ASN A 149 -12.62 14.48 -6.62
C ASN A 149 -12.35 13.97 -8.02
N ARG A 150 -13.17 14.39 -8.96
CA ARG A 150 -12.93 14.23 -10.39
C ARG A 150 -11.60 14.89 -10.75
N SER A 151 -10.85 14.28 -11.63
CA SER A 151 -9.59 14.85 -12.10
C SER A 151 -9.87 16.11 -12.91
N VAL A 152 -9.44 17.26 -12.41
CA VAL A 152 -9.54 18.55 -13.10
C VAL A 152 -8.91 18.50 -14.52
N ARG A 153 -7.91 17.64 -14.71
CA ARG A 153 -7.19 17.56 -15.99
C ARG A 153 -7.78 16.56 -16.95
N PHE A 154 -8.38 15.48 -16.45
CA PHE A 154 -8.69 14.33 -17.29
C PHE A 154 -10.18 14.00 -17.37
N TYR A 155 -10.98 14.31 -16.34
CA TYR A 155 -12.37 13.86 -16.29
C TYR A 155 -13.19 14.36 -17.49
N ASP A 156 -13.25 15.67 -17.70
CA ASP A 156 -14.00 16.26 -18.81
C ASP A 156 -13.44 15.88 -20.16
N TYR A 157 -12.11 15.80 -20.29
CA TYR A 157 -11.47 15.31 -21.51
C TYR A 157 -11.92 13.89 -21.88
N LEU A 158 -11.99 13.00 -20.89
CA LEU A 158 -12.44 11.62 -21.13
C LEU A 158 -13.91 11.57 -21.53
N VAL A 159 -14.77 12.33 -20.84
CA VAL A 159 -16.20 12.46 -21.20
C VAL A 159 -16.36 12.94 -22.64
N GLU A 160 -15.64 13.99 -23.06
CA GLU A 160 -15.70 14.53 -24.42
C GLU A 160 -15.23 13.49 -25.45
N ARG A 161 -14.11 12.81 -25.18
CA ARG A 161 -13.58 11.80 -26.11
C ARG A 161 -14.58 10.68 -26.37
N LEU A 162 -15.17 10.11 -25.30
CA LEU A 162 -16.15 9.04 -25.42
C LEU A 162 -17.45 9.55 -26.10
N ALA A 163 -17.89 10.75 -25.78
CA ALA A 163 -19.06 11.38 -26.44
C ALA A 163 -18.85 11.59 -27.95
N ASP A 164 -17.59 11.89 -28.36
CA ASP A 164 -17.20 11.99 -29.77
C ASP A 164 -17.03 10.63 -30.48
N GLY A 165 -17.24 9.51 -29.80
CA GLY A 165 -17.02 8.16 -30.33
C GLY A 165 -15.53 7.78 -30.43
N LYS A 166 -14.66 8.40 -29.65
CA LYS A 166 -13.20 8.22 -29.69
C LYS A 166 -12.65 7.73 -28.36
N GLN A 167 -11.57 6.95 -28.41
CA GLN A 167 -10.82 6.56 -27.23
C GLN A 167 -9.84 7.67 -26.77
N PRO A 168 -9.41 7.67 -25.50
CA PRO A 168 -8.40 8.60 -25.01
C PRO A 168 -7.06 8.50 -25.76
N GLU A 169 -6.27 9.57 -25.70
CA GLU A 169 -4.93 9.64 -26.30
C GLU A 169 -3.86 9.52 -25.22
N SER A 170 -2.95 8.55 -25.37
CA SER A 170 -1.88 8.30 -24.41
C SER A 170 -0.98 9.52 -24.14
N LYS A 171 -0.68 10.28 -25.19
CA LYS A 171 0.13 11.53 -25.09
C LYS A 171 -0.48 12.57 -24.16
N LYS A 172 -1.81 12.60 -24.02
CA LYS A 172 -2.51 13.57 -23.17
C LYS A 172 -2.56 13.14 -21.71
N LEU A 173 -2.60 11.84 -21.47
CA LEU A 173 -2.74 11.27 -20.12
C LEU A 173 -1.39 11.15 -19.40
N GLY A 174 -0.30 10.92 -20.13
CA GLY A 174 1.01 10.67 -19.53
C GLY A 174 0.99 9.44 -18.60
N ASP A 175 1.91 9.39 -17.66
CA ASP A 175 2.13 8.24 -16.77
C ASP A 175 1.11 8.10 -15.64
N ALA A 176 0.40 9.18 -15.30
CA ALA A 176 -0.55 9.22 -14.19
C ALA A 176 -2.00 9.03 -14.69
N GLY A 177 -2.34 7.80 -15.06
CA GLY A 177 -3.68 7.46 -15.55
C GLY A 177 -4.70 7.33 -14.42
N TYR A 178 -5.45 8.38 -14.10
CA TYR A 178 -6.58 8.30 -13.17
C TYR A 178 -7.73 9.21 -13.61
N ILE A 179 -8.95 8.74 -13.35
CA ILE A 179 -10.20 9.49 -13.62
C ILE A 179 -10.59 10.34 -12.42
N MET A 180 -10.48 9.76 -11.23
CA MET A 180 -10.76 10.41 -9.94
C MET A 180 -9.60 10.28 -8.98
N ARG A 181 -9.50 11.20 -8.02
CA ARG A 181 -8.54 11.15 -6.93
C ARG A 181 -9.25 10.96 -5.61
N SER A 182 -8.87 9.93 -4.89
CA SER A 182 -9.24 9.78 -3.48
C SER A 182 -8.21 10.48 -2.59
N THR A 183 -8.69 11.08 -1.52
CA THR A 183 -7.82 11.69 -0.51
C THR A 183 -7.71 10.85 0.75
N ALA A 184 -8.61 9.89 0.97
CA ALA A 184 -8.61 9.08 2.17
C ALA A 184 -9.52 7.85 2.05
N PHE A 185 -9.16 6.80 2.80
CA PHE A 185 -9.96 5.62 3.07
C PHE A 185 -9.97 5.40 4.58
N TYR A 186 -10.98 5.91 5.24
CA TYR A 186 -11.11 5.79 6.69
C TYR A 186 -11.81 4.50 7.05
N GLY A 187 -11.07 3.52 7.52
CA GLY A 187 -11.65 2.35 8.14
C GLY A 187 -12.02 2.64 9.58
N ASN A 188 -13.29 2.66 9.90
CA ASN A 188 -13.81 2.83 11.27
C ASN A 188 -13.11 3.96 12.06
N GLY A 189 -12.94 5.11 11.44
CA GLY A 189 -12.31 6.30 12.00
C GLY A 189 -10.79 6.35 11.88
N LYS A 190 -10.17 5.27 11.40
CA LYS A 190 -8.71 5.21 11.23
C LYS A 190 -8.39 4.46 9.94
N PHE A 191 -7.37 4.90 9.27
CA PHE A 191 -6.78 4.15 8.18
C PHE A 191 -5.88 3.07 8.79
N GLY A 192 -6.29 1.79 8.72
CA GLY A 192 -5.44 0.70 9.19
C GLY A 192 -6.15 -0.47 9.86
N MET A 193 -5.36 -1.42 10.28
CA MET A 193 -5.75 -2.75 10.75
C MET A 193 -6.62 -2.75 11.99
N ARG A 194 -6.30 -1.92 12.96
CA ARG A 194 -6.95 -1.93 14.28
C ARG A 194 -8.43 -1.56 14.22
N SER A 195 -8.88 -1.02 13.10
CA SER A 195 -10.29 -0.74 12.89
C SER A 195 -11.15 -1.99 12.80
N PHE A 196 -10.57 -3.14 12.48
CA PHE A 196 -11.26 -4.39 12.21
C PHE A 196 -11.00 -5.50 13.24
N LEU A 197 -10.40 -5.17 14.38
CA LEU A 197 -10.13 -6.14 15.46
C LEU A 197 -11.37 -6.80 16.08
N GLY A 198 -12.56 -6.32 15.77
CA GLY A 198 -13.82 -6.91 16.22
C GLY A 198 -14.44 -7.90 15.22
N PHE A 199 -13.81 -8.12 14.07
CA PHE A 199 -14.29 -9.10 13.12
C PHE A 199 -13.99 -10.52 13.60
N GLU A 200 -14.87 -11.45 13.23
CA GLU A 200 -14.64 -12.88 13.41
C GLU A 200 -13.42 -13.31 12.58
N ASP A 201 -12.66 -14.31 13.03
CA ASP A 201 -11.41 -14.76 12.39
C ASP A 201 -11.59 -15.13 10.91
N GLN A 202 -12.78 -15.59 10.51
CA GLN A 202 -13.10 -15.97 9.14
C GLN A 202 -13.81 -14.86 8.33
N HIS A 203 -13.86 -13.64 8.85
CA HIS A 203 -14.51 -12.57 8.13
C HIS A 203 -13.70 -12.20 6.87
N PRO A 204 -14.32 -12.13 5.66
CA PRO A 204 -13.60 -11.94 4.38
C PRO A 204 -12.80 -10.64 4.32
N LEU A 205 -13.13 -9.65 5.15
CA LEU A 205 -12.43 -8.36 5.23
C LEU A 205 -11.55 -8.22 6.49
N SER A 206 -11.28 -9.30 7.23
CA SER A 206 -10.50 -9.24 8.48
C SER A 206 -9.00 -8.97 8.24
N ALA A 207 -8.45 -9.39 7.11
CA ALA A 207 -7.04 -9.13 6.80
C ALA A 207 -6.74 -7.63 6.70
N PRO A 208 -5.49 -7.24 6.99
CA PRO A 208 -5.09 -5.84 7.01
C PRO A 208 -5.44 -5.08 5.74
N TYR A 209 -5.98 -3.87 5.89
CA TYR A 209 -6.37 -2.96 4.79
C TYR A 209 -7.35 -3.52 3.75
N ARG A 210 -7.84 -4.75 3.90
CA ARG A 210 -8.66 -5.40 2.88
C ARG A 210 -9.95 -4.64 2.60
N ALA A 211 -10.65 -4.18 3.63
CA ALA A 211 -11.86 -3.38 3.47
C ALA A 211 -11.57 -2.03 2.76
N GLN A 212 -10.46 -1.39 3.13
CA GLN A 212 -10.05 -0.13 2.50
C GLN A 212 -9.69 -0.33 1.02
N PHE A 213 -8.97 -1.40 0.69
CA PHE A 213 -8.63 -1.70 -0.71
C PHE A 213 -9.84 -2.16 -1.52
N LEU A 214 -10.79 -2.89 -0.93
CA LEU A 214 -12.07 -3.17 -1.58
C LEU A 214 -12.83 -1.88 -1.91
N ALA A 215 -12.94 -0.97 -0.94
CA ALA A 215 -13.55 0.33 -1.16
C ALA A 215 -12.83 1.15 -2.24
N ALA A 216 -11.49 1.11 -2.27
CA ALA A 216 -10.69 1.78 -3.29
C ALA A 216 -10.89 1.19 -4.68
N TRP A 217 -10.95 -0.12 -4.79
CA TRP A 217 -11.19 -0.80 -6.06
C TRP A 217 -12.58 -0.45 -6.61
N LEU A 218 -13.62 -0.45 -5.75
CA LEU A 218 -14.96 -0.06 -6.12
C LEU A 218 -15.08 1.45 -6.43
N PHE A 219 -14.36 2.29 -5.73
CA PHE A 219 -14.31 3.72 -6.06
C PHE A 219 -13.70 3.98 -7.45
N ARG A 220 -12.72 3.16 -7.85
CA ARG A 220 -12.20 3.15 -9.22
C ARG A 220 -13.31 2.75 -10.23
N GLU A 221 -14.11 1.72 -9.94
CA GLU A 221 -15.24 1.34 -10.78
C GLU A 221 -16.25 2.49 -10.93
N VAL A 222 -16.62 3.16 -9.82
CA VAL A 222 -17.49 4.35 -9.86
C VAL A 222 -16.93 5.42 -10.80
N SER A 223 -15.62 5.58 -10.87
CA SER A 223 -15.00 6.57 -11.76
C SER A 223 -15.23 6.27 -13.24
N TYR A 224 -15.18 5.01 -13.64
CA TYR A 224 -15.51 4.57 -15.01
C TYR A 224 -16.99 4.78 -15.33
N GLU A 225 -17.86 4.29 -14.45
CA GLU A 225 -19.32 4.42 -14.62
C GLU A 225 -19.75 5.90 -14.75
N SER A 226 -19.14 6.77 -13.94
CA SER A 226 -19.44 8.20 -13.97
C SER A 226 -19.06 8.85 -15.30
N VAL A 227 -17.86 8.56 -15.84
CA VAL A 227 -17.42 9.10 -17.14
C VAL A 227 -18.29 8.59 -18.28
N GLU A 228 -18.55 7.28 -18.32
CA GLU A 228 -19.37 6.68 -19.39
C GLU A 228 -20.81 7.16 -19.35
N HIS A 229 -21.37 7.34 -18.13
CA HIS A 229 -22.70 7.91 -17.97
C HIS A 229 -22.77 9.34 -18.52
N CYS A 230 -21.85 10.22 -18.11
CA CYS A 230 -21.81 11.59 -18.58
C CYS A 230 -21.57 11.70 -20.10
N ALA A 231 -20.75 10.82 -20.66
CA ALA A 231 -20.54 10.76 -22.11
C ALA A 231 -21.83 10.37 -22.86
N LYS A 232 -22.56 9.36 -22.36
CA LYS A 232 -23.86 8.93 -22.93
C LYS A 232 -24.96 9.99 -22.76
N ALA A 233 -24.95 10.73 -21.65
CA ALA A 233 -25.87 11.86 -21.44
C ALA A 233 -25.64 12.98 -22.48
N LYS A 234 -24.36 13.27 -22.82
CA LYS A 234 -23.99 14.23 -23.85
C LYS A 234 -24.34 13.72 -25.26
N ASN A 235 -24.08 12.47 -25.55
CA ASN A 235 -24.33 11.84 -26.84
C ASN A 235 -24.77 10.39 -26.65
N PRO A 236 -26.01 10.04 -26.98
CA PRO A 236 -26.51 8.66 -26.88
C PRO A 236 -25.70 7.62 -27.68
N ASN A 237 -24.90 8.06 -28.66
CA ASN A 237 -24.00 7.22 -29.45
C ASN A 237 -22.56 7.21 -28.88
N ALA A 238 -22.33 7.73 -27.68
CA ALA A 238 -21.03 7.68 -27.03
C ALA A 238 -20.54 6.23 -26.92
N VAL A 239 -19.23 6.06 -27.07
CA VAL A 239 -18.57 4.75 -26.88
C VAL A 239 -18.16 4.55 -25.44
N SER A 240 -18.07 3.29 -25.00
CA SER A 240 -17.43 2.93 -23.75
C SER A 240 -15.91 2.81 -23.94
N PHE A 241 -15.17 2.75 -22.85
CA PHE A 241 -13.74 2.42 -22.91
C PHE A 241 -13.55 1.04 -23.55
N ASN A 242 -12.58 0.92 -24.45
CA ASN A 242 -12.17 -0.38 -24.99
C ASN A 242 -11.39 -1.19 -23.94
N ASP A 243 -11.12 -2.47 -24.22
CA ASP A 243 -10.43 -3.38 -23.29
C ASP A 243 -9.09 -2.84 -22.81
N GLU A 244 -8.40 -2.11 -23.64
CA GLU A 244 -7.12 -1.51 -23.35
C GLU A 244 -7.24 -0.41 -22.28
N TRP A 245 -8.15 0.55 -22.47
CA TRP A 245 -8.40 1.64 -21.55
C TRP A 245 -9.18 1.22 -20.30
N SER A 246 -9.96 0.14 -20.40
CA SER A 246 -10.79 -0.35 -19.29
C SER A 246 -9.97 -0.76 -18.06
N ARG A 247 -8.71 -1.16 -18.22
CA ARG A 247 -7.79 -1.49 -17.12
C ARG A 247 -6.78 -0.38 -16.80
N PHE A 248 -6.52 0.53 -17.75
CA PHE A 248 -5.44 1.50 -17.62
C PHE A 248 -5.63 2.44 -16.44
N PHE A 249 -6.84 3.00 -16.30
CA PHE A 249 -7.07 3.98 -15.26
C PHE A 249 -7.12 3.32 -13.88
N GLY A 250 -6.34 3.88 -12.98
CA GLY A 250 -6.43 3.61 -11.57
C GLY A 250 -7.20 4.70 -10.82
N LEU A 251 -7.04 4.71 -9.52
CA LEU A 251 -7.53 5.74 -8.62
C LEU A 251 -6.34 6.58 -8.18
N GLY A 252 -6.31 7.86 -8.56
CA GLY A 252 -5.29 8.78 -8.09
C GLY A 252 -5.40 8.90 -6.56
N ASN A 253 -4.28 8.84 -5.88
CA ASN A 253 -4.26 9.00 -4.44
C ASN A 253 -3.21 10.04 -4.05
N ALA A 254 -3.53 10.81 -3.04
CA ALA A 254 -2.60 11.72 -2.37
C ALA A 254 -1.70 10.90 -1.43
N THR A 255 -0.97 10.07 -2.04
CA THR A 255 -0.27 9.07 -1.35
C THR A 255 0.80 9.44 -0.49
N GLY A 256 0.90 8.80 0.39
CA GLY A 256 1.74 9.03 1.46
C GLY A 256 1.03 9.81 2.58
N LEU A 257 -0.11 10.42 2.32
CA LEU A 257 -0.91 11.05 3.36
C LEU A 257 -1.31 10.06 4.42
N GLY A 258 -0.58 10.07 5.54
CA GLY A 258 -0.76 9.14 6.63
C GLY A 258 -0.23 7.72 6.39
N LEU A 259 0.09 7.30 5.15
CA LEU A 259 0.57 5.95 4.89
C LEU A 259 1.99 5.72 5.43
N VAL A 260 2.94 6.58 5.09
CA VAL A 260 4.34 6.45 5.59
C VAL A 260 4.39 6.51 7.11
N PRO A 261 3.86 7.55 7.78
CA PRO A 261 3.82 7.57 9.23
C PRO A 261 3.04 6.41 9.82
N TRP A 262 1.98 5.98 9.14
CA TRP A 262 1.10 4.92 9.64
C TRP A 262 1.83 3.59 9.75
N ALA A 263 2.38 3.06 8.66
CA ALA A 263 3.05 1.76 8.69
C ALA A 263 4.26 1.77 9.61
N MET A 264 4.99 2.90 9.68
CA MET A 264 6.09 3.03 10.62
C MET A 264 5.64 3.11 12.09
N LYS A 265 4.37 3.32 12.37
CA LYS A 265 3.79 3.23 13.73
C LYS A 265 3.38 1.81 14.13
N HIS A 266 3.47 0.85 13.23
CA HIS A 266 3.04 -0.52 13.45
C HIS A 266 4.17 -1.52 13.14
N PRO A 267 5.20 -1.58 13.99
CA PRO A 267 6.35 -2.47 13.78
C PRO A 267 5.96 -3.95 13.72
N GLU A 268 4.89 -4.33 14.40
CA GLU A 268 4.33 -5.69 14.37
C GLU A 268 3.83 -6.08 12.96
N GLU A 269 3.17 -5.16 12.28
CA GLU A 269 2.68 -5.37 10.91
C GLU A 269 3.83 -5.45 9.92
N LEU A 270 4.78 -4.55 10.08
CA LEU A 270 5.99 -4.51 9.26
C LEU A 270 6.75 -5.83 9.36
N ASN A 271 6.94 -6.33 10.60
CA ASN A 271 7.57 -7.62 10.84
C ASN A 271 6.82 -8.76 10.17
N SER A 272 5.51 -8.83 10.34
CA SER A 272 4.70 -9.92 9.79
C SER A 272 4.74 -9.94 8.27
N TRP A 273 4.57 -8.78 7.62
CA TRP A 273 4.59 -8.69 6.17
C TRP A 273 5.95 -9.07 5.56
N ILE A 274 7.05 -8.57 6.15
CA ILE A 274 8.40 -8.90 5.67
C ILE A 274 8.73 -10.37 5.99
N ALA A 275 8.36 -10.87 7.16
CA ALA A 275 8.59 -12.26 7.53
C ALA A 275 7.93 -13.23 6.54
N ILE A 276 6.68 -12.98 6.15
CA ILE A 276 5.98 -13.78 5.14
C ILE A 276 6.74 -13.75 3.81
N ARG A 277 7.20 -12.58 3.40
CA ARG A 277 7.98 -12.43 2.17
C ARG A 277 9.29 -13.22 2.21
N GLU A 278 10.00 -13.19 3.33
CA GLU A 278 11.26 -13.94 3.51
C GLU A 278 11.02 -15.46 3.60
N LEU A 279 9.95 -15.90 4.25
CA LEU A 279 9.55 -17.31 4.27
C LEU A 279 9.21 -17.81 2.87
N ALA A 280 8.42 -17.06 2.11
CA ALA A 280 8.09 -17.39 0.74
C ALA A 280 9.34 -17.44 -0.16
N LEU A 281 10.27 -16.49 0.01
CA LEU A 281 11.55 -16.52 -0.69
C LEU A 281 12.35 -17.79 -0.34
N SER A 282 12.41 -18.17 0.93
CA SER A 282 13.05 -19.41 1.37
C SER A 282 12.43 -20.62 0.67
N ASN A 283 11.11 -20.72 0.62
CA ASN A 283 10.41 -21.81 -0.05
C ASN A 283 10.74 -21.87 -1.55
N VAL A 284 10.62 -20.74 -2.25
CA VAL A 284 10.85 -20.67 -3.70
C VAL A 284 12.28 -21.02 -4.08
N ARG A 285 13.27 -20.63 -3.28
CA ARG A 285 14.68 -20.95 -3.56
C ARG A 285 14.94 -22.45 -3.65
N PHE A 286 14.20 -23.27 -2.91
CA PHE A 286 14.37 -24.73 -2.90
C PHE A 286 13.36 -25.46 -3.80
N LEU A 287 12.56 -24.76 -4.59
CA LEU A 287 11.74 -25.39 -5.63
C LEU A 287 12.62 -26.00 -6.71
N LYS A 288 12.24 -27.19 -7.16
CA LYS A 288 12.85 -27.81 -8.35
C LYS A 288 12.38 -27.09 -9.61
N GLY A 289 13.26 -26.99 -10.58
CA GLY A 289 13.00 -26.36 -11.87
C GLY A 289 12.03 -27.13 -12.75
N SER A 290 10.73 -27.18 -12.39
CA SER A 290 9.69 -27.74 -13.26
C SER A 290 9.50 -26.86 -14.51
N ASN A 291 9.05 -27.46 -15.62
CA ASN A 291 8.74 -26.70 -16.84
C ASN A 291 7.67 -25.63 -16.59
N GLN A 292 6.69 -25.92 -15.72
CA GLN A 292 5.64 -24.96 -15.36
C GLN A 292 6.22 -23.75 -14.63
N ASN A 293 7.05 -23.95 -13.60
CA ASN A 293 7.66 -22.86 -12.84
C ASN A 293 8.61 -22.03 -13.71
N LYS A 294 9.37 -22.68 -14.58
CA LYS A 294 10.23 -21.99 -15.56
C LYS A 294 9.40 -21.12 -16.49
N GLN A 295 8.30 -21.64 -17.03
CA GLN A 295 7.41 -20.87 -17.91
C GLN A 295 6.78 -19.67 -17.20
N ILE A 296 6.29 -19.85 -15.97
CA ILE A 296 5.74 -18.74 -15.17
C ILE A 296 6.79 -17.64 -15.00
N LEU A 297 8.03 -18.01 -14.66
CA LEU A 297 9.10 -17.05 -14.45
C LEU A 297 9.47 -16.30 -15.74
N GLU A 298 9.53 -16.99 -16.88
CA GLU A 298 9.73 -16.39 -18.20
C GLU A 298 8.65 -15.33 -18.51
N GLU A 299 7.38 -15.65 -18.25
CA GLU A 299 6.26 -14.71 -18.42
C GLU A 299 6.42 -13.45 -17.55
N TRP A 300 6.96 -13.59 -16.34
CA TRP A 300 7.20 -12.46 -15.45
C TRP A 300 8.39 -11.60 -15.90
N PHE A 301 9.46 -12.19 -16.41
CA PHE A 301 10.56 -11.44 -17.02
C PHE A 301 10.10 -10.64 -18.24
N ASP A 302 9.30 -11.23 -19.11
CA ASP A 302 8.74 -10.52 -20.27
C ASP A 302 7.86 -9.35 -19.85
N LYS A 303 7.02 -9.52 -18.84
CA LYS A 303 6.19 -8.44 -18.29
C LYS A 303 7.02 -7.32 -17.67
N ALA A 304 8.03 -7.67 -16.85
CA ALA A 304 8.91 -6.70 -16.25
C ALA A 304 9.67 -5.89 -17.31
N TYR A 305 10.19 -6.56 -18.34
CA TYR A 305 10.85 -5.91 -19.46
C TYR A 305 9.92 -4.94 -20.21
N GLN A 306 8.70 -5.39 -20.55
CA GLN A 306 7.71 -4.54 -21.21
C GLN A 306 7.36 -3.32 -20.37
N TYR A 307 7.17 -3.51 -19.08
CA TYR A 307 6.88 -2.42 -18.15
C TYR A 307 8.00 -1.38 -18.12
N PHE A 308 9.23 -1.80 -17.82
CA PHE A 308 10.36 -0.86 -17.72
C PHE A 308 10.71 -0.20 -19.05
N SER A 309 10.53 -0.89 -20.17
CA SER A 309 10.74 -0.30 -21.50
C SER A 309 9.68 0.75 -21.86
N SER A 310 8.51 0.72 -21.21
CA SER A 310 7.42 1.68 -21.45
C SER A 310 7.48 2.91 -20.54
N LEU A 311 8.32 2.91 -19.51
CA LEU A 311 8.44 4.03 -18.58
C LEU A 311 9.26 5.17 -19.18
N GLY A 312 8.81 6.40 -18.98
CA GLY A 312 9.62 7.59 -19.23
C GLY A 312 10.78 7.73 -18.22
N GLY A 313 11.96 8.14 -18.66
CA GLY A 313 13.10 8.35 -17.77
C GLY A 313 12.97 9.61 -16.92
N ASP A 314 13.43 9.56 -15.68
CA ASP A 314 13.64 10.75 -14.84
C ASP A 314 15.01 10.65 -14.16
N ASP A 315 15.98 11.40 -14.68
CA ASP A 315 17.37 11.38 -14.21
C ASP A 315 17.56 11.93 -12.78
N ARG A 316 16.52 12.57 -12.22
CA ARG A 316 16.57 13.09 -10.84
C ARG A 316 16.56 11.97 -9.78
N TRP A 317 16.14 10.77 -10.18
CA TRP A 317 15.99 9.64 -9.28
C TRP A 317 16.73 8.42 -9.83
N PRO A 318 17.87 8.01 -9.25
CA PRO A 318 18.71 6.93 -9.78
C PRO A 318 17.96 5.60 -9.99
N TRP A 319 16.97 5.31 -9.15
CA TRP A 319 16.14 4.10 -9.25
C TRP A 319 15.03 4.19 -10.31
N MET A 320 14.85 5.34 -10.93
CA MET A 320 13.85 5.59 -11.97
C MET A 320 14.50 5.76 -13.36
N VAL A 321 15.66 5.16 -13.58
CA VAL A 321 16.26 5.10 -14.90
C VAL A 321 15.72 3.86 -15.63
N PRO A 322 14.62 3.96 -16.39
CA PRO A 322 13.92 2.82 -16.95
C PRO A 322 14.79 1.99 -17.86
N ASP A 323 15.63 2.64 -18.67
CA ASP A 323 16.58 1.97 -19.56
C ASP A 323 17.54 1.04 -18.80
N SER A 324 17.94 1.41 -17.60
CA SER A 324 18.79 0.57 -16.75
C SER A 324 18.02 -0.64 -16.23
N LEU A 325 16.77 -0.45 -15.77
CA LEU A 325 15.92 -1.52 -15.28
C LEU A 325 15.48 -2.46 -16.41
N ALA A 326 15.18 -1.94 -17.59
CA ALA A 326 14.88 -2.77 -18.78
C ALA A 326 16.09 -3.63 -19.17
N LYS A 327 17.30 -3.05 -19.22
CA LYS A 327 18.55 -3.80 -19.49
C LYS A 327 18.85 -4.81 -18.38
N ALA A 328 18.62 -4.45 -17.12
CA ALA A 328 18.77 -5.35 -15.98
C ALA A 328 17.82 -6.56 -16.11
N THR A 329 16.58 -6.32 -16.51
CA THR A 329 15.60 -7.40 -16.72
C THR A 329 16.04 -8.38 -17.81
N LEU A 330 16.59 -7.89 -18.91
CA LEU A 330 17.16 -8.76 -19.95
C LEU A 330 18.36 -9.55 -19.43
N LEU A 331 19.26 -8.92 -18.69
CA LEU A 331 20.40 -9.60 -18.07
C LEU A 331 19.96 -10.68 -17.09
N ILE A 332 18.95 -10.41 -16.27
CA ILE A 332 18.36 -11.38 -15.34
C ILE A 332 17.78 -12.58 -16.11
N HIS A 333 17.04 -12.30 -17.16
CA HIS A 333 16.40 -13.32 -17.99
C HIS A 333 17.44 -14.23 -18.68
N ASP A 334 18.48 -13.64 -19.31
CA ASP A 334 19.57 -14.40 -19.94
C ASP A 334 20.35 -15.23 -18.91
N THR A 335 20.55 -14.67 -17.70
CA THR A 335 21.19 -15.40 -16.60
C THR A 335 20.33 -16.58 -16.17
N PHE A 336 19.03 -16.39 -15.98
CA PHE A 336 18.12 -17.47 -15.63
C PHE A 336 18.13 -18.60 -16.67
N ARG A 337 18.12 -18.27 -17.96
CA ARG A 337 18.22 -19.28 -19.04
C ARG A 337 19.48 -20.12 -18.92
N SER A 338 20.61 -19.51 -18.57
CA SER A 338 21.86 -20.25 -18.36
C SER A 338 21.86 -21.16 -17.14
N LEU A 339 21.04 -20.86 -16.15
CA LEU A 339 20.92 -21.60 -14.89
C LEU A 339 19.74 -22.58 -14.88
N SER A 340 18.86 -22.51 -15.88
CA SER A 340 17.57 -23.21 -15.89
C SER A 340 17.65 -24.74 -15.84
N GLU A 341 18.77 -25.33 -16.25
CA GLU A 341 18.97 -26.78 -16.23
C GLU A 341 19.57 -27.31 -14.91
N ASN A 342 19.88 -26.41 -13.95
CA ASN A 342 20.36 -26.82 -12.65
C ASN A 342 19.23 -27.41 -11.79
N ASP A 343 19.59 -28.17 -10.75
CA ASP A 343 18.62 -28.79 -9.84
C ASP A 343 17.76 -27.75 -9.08
N PHE A 344 18.35 -26.61 -8.70
CA PHE A 344 17.71 -25.53 -7.99
C PHE A 344 17.94 -24.18 -8.69
N PRO A 345 17.37 -23.98 -9.88
CA PRO A 345 17.67 -22.82 -10.73
C PRO A 345 17.23 -21.49 -10.08
N PHE A 346 16.21 -21.51 -9.25
CA PHE A 346 15.71 -20.32 -8.55
C PHE A 346 16.66 -19.86 -7.44
N ASN A 347 17.24 -20.81 -6.70
CA ASN A 347 18.29 -20.50 -5.73
C ASN A 347 19.56 -19.99 -6.41
N ASP A 348 19.96 -20.58 -7.52
CA ASP A 348 21.13 -20.16 -8.25
C ASP A 348 20.95 -18.73 -8.81
N LEU A 349 19.75 -18.42 -9.30
CA LEU A 349 19.41 -17.05 -9.72
C LEU A 349 19.45 -16.06 -8.55
N TYR A 350 18.92 -16.43 -7.39
CA TYR A 350 18.99 -15.64 -6.18
C TYR A 350 20.45 -15.37 -5.77
N LEU A 351 21.30 -16.41 -5.72
CA LEU A 351 22.71 -16.28 -5.35
C LEU A 351 23.52 -15.44 -6.35
N TRP A 352 23.12 -15.42 -7.60
CA TRP A 352 23.68 -14.49 -8.59
C TRP A 352 23.22 -13.07 -8.31
N ALA A 353 21.92 -12.87 -8.06
CA ALA A 353 21.34 -11.56 -7.80
C ALA A 353 21.93 -10.89 -6.54
N GLU A 354 22.20 -11.67 -5.50
CA GLU A 354 22.78 -11.18 -4.24
C GLU A 354 24.17 -10.52 -4.42
N LYS A 355 24.83 -10.77 -5.56
CA LYS A 355 26.11 -10.17 -5.93
C LYS A 355 25.97 -8.91 -6.79
N GLN A 356 24.74 -8.55 -7.17
CA GLN A 356 24.43 -7.38 -7.96
C GLN A 356 24.10 -6.17 -7.05
N ASP A 357 23.71 -5.06 -7.68
CA ASP A 357 23.17 -3.94 -6.91
C ASP A 357 21.79 -4.28 -6.30
N ILE A 358 21.38 -3.46 -5.35
CA ILE A 358 20.21 -3.73 -4.53
C ILE A 358 18.90 -3.68 -5.33
N GLU A 359 18.82 -2.85 -6.38
CA GLU A 359 17.62 -2.74 -7.23
C GLU A 359 17.44 -4.03 -8.04
N ILE A 360 18.53 -4.60 -8.56
CA ILE A 360 18.51 -5.88 -9.28
C ILE A 360 18.18 -7.03 -8.31
N THR A 361 18.80 -7.04 -7.14
CA THR A 361 18.55 -8.07 -6.12
C THR A 361 17.07 -8.14 -5.75
N GLU A 362 16.49 -7.01 -5.37
CA GLU A 362 15.09 -6.95 -4.93
C GLU A 362 14.10 -7.15 -6.10
N LEU A 363 14.47 -6.78 -7.33
CA LEU A 363 13.67 -7.09 -8.52
C LEU A 363 13.60 -8.60 -8.76
N VAL A 364 14.76 -9.30 -8.72
CA VAL A 364 14.80 -10.77 -8.85
C VAL A 364 13.97 -11.43 -7.77
N ILE A 365 14.14 -11.01 -6.51
CA ILE A 365 13.36 -11.56 -5.40
C ILE A 365 11.86 -11.34 -5.64
N SER A 366 11.45 -10.15 -6.03
CA SER A 366 10.03 -9.85 -6.27
C SER A 366 9.43 -10.72 -7.38
N ILE A 367 10.20 -11.01 -8.43
CA ILE A 367 9.77 -11.91 -9.50
C ILE A 367 9.72 -13.37 -9.03
N LEU A 368 10.73 -13.82 -8.27
CA LEU A 368 10.74 -15.16 -7.69
C LEU A 368 9.54 -15.43 -6.78
N LEU A 369 9.13 -14.44 -6.00
CA LEU A 369 7.98 -14.55 -5.10
C LEU A 369 6.65 -14.81 -5.82
N GLU A 370 6.55 -14.57 -7.13
CA GLU A 370 5.37 -14.93 -7.92
C GLU A 370 5.26 -16.46 -8.18
N LEU A 371 6.31 -17.22 -7.87
CA LEU A 371 6.28 -18.69 -7.90
C LEU A 371 5.78 -19.32 -6.60
N ASP A 372 5.69 -18.54 -5.51
CA ASP A 372 5.20 -19.06 -4.24
C ASP A 372 3.72 -19.44 -4.36
N ASP A 373 3.36 -20.61 -3.86
CA ASP A 373 2.00 -21.18 -3.90
C ASP A 373 1.33 -21.25 -2.51
N THR A 374 1.93 -20.59 -1.51
CA THR A 374 1.34 -20.51 -0.17
C THR A 374 -0.11 -20.02 -0.25
N ASP A 375 -0.98 -20.73 0.45
CA ASP A 375 -2.41 -20.41 0.51
C ASP A 375 -2.67 -19.00 1.05
N ASP A 376 -3.57 -18.28 0.44
CA ASP A 376 -3.94 -16.92 0.86
C ASP A 376 -4.53 -16.89 2.29
N GLU A 377 -5.16 -17.98 2.76
CA GLU A 377 -5.67 -18.06 4.14
C GLU A 377 -4.52 -18.16 5.15
N VAL A 378 -3.46 -18.89 4.82
CA VAL A 378 -2.25 -18.95 5.65
C VAL A 378 -1.58 -17.57 5.71
N ILE A 379 -1.46 -16.90 4.57
CA ILE A 379 -0.89 -15.55 4.50
C ILE A 379 -1.72 -14.59 5.36
N ASP A 380 -3.04 -14.61 5.24
CA ASP A 380 -3.95 -13.77 6.02
C ASP A 380 -3.81 -14.02 7.54
N SER A 381 -3.77 -15.29 7.93
CA SER A 381 -3.57 -15.68 9.33
C SER A 381 -2.27 -15.10 9.89
N LEU A 382 -1.16 -15.28 9.18
CA LEU A 382 0.15 -14.75 9.59
C LEU A 382 0.19 -13.21 9.64
N LEU A 383 -0.51 -12.52 8.74
CA LEU A 383 -0.64 -11.06 8.77
C LEU A 383 -1.47 -10.58 9.97
N MET A 384 -2.52 -11.30 10.32
CA MET A 384 -3.40 -10.96 11.45
C MET A 384 -2.71 -11.05 12.80
N VAL A 385 -1.77 -11.98 12.97
CA VAL A 385 -1.00 -12.16 14.20
C VAL A 385 -0.32 -10.88 14.66
N GLY A 386 0.36 -10.19 13.75
CA GLY A 386 1.04 -8.93 14.07
C GLY A 386 0.07 -7.83 14.51
N SER A 387 -1.16 -7.82 13.98
CA SER A 387 -2.14 -6.77 14.26
C SER A 387 -2.79 -6.84 15.62
N GLN A 388 -2.72 -7.98 16.29
CA GLN A 388 -3.47 -8.26 17.51
C GLN A 388 -2.63 -8.10 18.79
N LYS A 389 -1.32 -7.96 18.68
CA LYS A 389 -0.44 -7.77 19.84
C LYS A 389 -0.77 -6.46 20.55
N LYS A 390 -1.00 -6.56 21.85
CA LYS A 390 -1.23 -5.39 22.70
C LYS A 390 0.02 -5.07 23.50
N ALA A 391 0.45 -3.81 23.47
CA ALA A 391 1.54 -3.33 24.31
C ALA A 391 1.25 -3.58 25.78
N ASN A 392 2.16 -4.26 26.48
CA ASN A 392 2.05 -4.54 27.90
C ASN A 392 2.89 -3.53 28.70
N PHE A 393 2.28 -2.50 29.22
CA PHE A 393 2.97 -1.45 29.99
C PHE A 393 3.41 -1.89 31.40
N ASN A 394 3.04 -3.10 31.85
CA ASN A 394 3.61 -3.68 33.08
C ASN A 394 5.03 -4.26 32.87
N THR A 395 5.56 -4.21 31.64
CA THR A 395 6.93 -4.65 31.32
C THR A 395 7.94 -3.84 32.14
N ALA A 396 8.93 -4.51 32.73
CA ALA A 396 9.96 -3.86 33.52
C ALA A 396 10.93 -3.05 32.66
N ILE A 397 11.53 -2.01 33.23
CA ILE A 397 12.54 -1.19 32.53
C ILE A 397 13.74 -2.03 32.08
N ALA A 398 14.15 -3.04 32.85
CA ALA A 398 15.20 -3.98 32.45
C ALA A 398 14.89 -4.65 31.10
N ASP A 399 13.64 -5.08 30.89
CA ASP A 399 13.21 -5.73 29.64
C ASP A 399 13.17 -4.74 28.48
N LEU A 400 12.76 -3.48 28.72
CA LEU A 400 12.82 -2.44 27.70
C LEU A 400 14.26 -2.16 27.25
N LYS A 401 15.20 -2.08 28.19
CA LYS A 401 16.63 -1.93 27.86
C LYS A 401 17.13 -3.10 27.02
N LYS A 402 16.75 -4.32 27.39
CA LYS A 402 17.09 -5.52 26.62
C LYS A 402 16.55 -5.47 25.20
N ILE A 403 15.29 -5.05 24.99
CA ILE A 403 14.71 -4.86 23.66
C ILE A 403 15.53 -3.84 22.85
N ILE A 404 15.98 -2.74 23.48
CA ILE A 404 16.81 -1.74 22.82
C ILE A 404 18.17 -2.34 22.44
N GLU A 405 18.81 -3.06 23.34
CA GLU A 405 20.09 -3.72 23.09
C GLU A 405 20.00 -4.78 21.97
N GLU A 406 18.92 -5.52 21.89
CA GLU A 406 18.74 -6.56 20.87
C GLU A 406 18.37 -6.01 19.48
N ASN A 407 17.56 -4.94 19.41
CA ASN A 407 16.94 -4.52 18.16
C ASN A 407 17.38 -3.13 17.65
N TYR A 408 18.08 -2.34 18.47
CA TYR A 408 18.41 -0.94 18.18
C TYR A 408 19.91 -0.60 18.32
N LEU A 409 20.82 -1.60 18.35
CA LEU A 409 22.27 -1.35 18.40
C LEU A 409 22.77 -0.49 17.23
N TRP A 410 22.12 -0.59 16.09
CA TRP A 410 22.41 0.21 14.91
C TRP A 410 22.31 1.73 15.15
N LEU A 411 21.61 2.18 16.22
CA LEU A 411 21.53 3.59 16.60
C LEU A 411 22.91 4.20 16.92
N ASN A 412 23.85 3.39 17.36
CA ASN A 412 25.19 3.85 17.69
C ASN A 412 26.05 4.18 16.47
N GLU A 413 25.62 3.76 15.27
CA GLU A 413 26.33 3.97 14.02
C GLU A 413 25.81 5.19 13.25
N LEU A 414 24.74 5.84 13.74
CA LEU A 414 24.10 6.95 13.05
C LEU A 414 24.88 8.27 13.23
N ASN A 415 25.09 8.96 12.10
CA ASN A 415 25.62 10.32 12.08
C ASN A 415 24.48 11.34 11.86
N LEU A 416 24.03 11.95 12.96
CA LEU A 416 22.96 12.94 12.95
C LEU A 416 23.39 14.32 12.42
N ASP A 417 24.67 14.53 12.17
CA ASP A 417 25.22 15.80 11.67
C ASP A 417 25.26 15.89 10.13
N GLU A 418 24.91 14.80 9.44
CA GLU A 418 24.85 14.79 7.97
C GLU A 418 23.77 15.75 7.44
N THR A 419 24.05 16.37 6.28
CA THR A 419 23.17 17.36 5.67
C THR A 419 21.76 16.80 5.38
N GLU A 420 21.70 15.54 4.96
CA GLU A 420 20.43 14.86 4.64
C GLU A 420 19.59 14.58 5.89
N ALA A 421 20.21 14.44 7.06
CA ALA A 421 19.52 14.30 8.35
C ALA A 421 18.65 15.51 8.72
N LYS A 422 18.79 16.62 8.04
CA LYS A 422 18.00 17.84 8.24
C LYS A 422 16.69 17.86 7.47
N HIS A 423 16.43 16.88 6.62
CA HIS A 423 15.26 16.86 5.74
C HIS A 423 14.25 15.78 6.14
N TYR A 424 13.00 16.00 5.76
CA TYR A 424 11.90 15.04 5.91
C TYR A 424 10.85 15.26 4.81
N TRP A 425 9.97 14.25 4.63
CA TRP A 425 9.02 14.20 3.51
C TRP A 425 7.59 14.57 3.89
N TRP A 426 7.38 15.12 5.06
CA TRP A 426 6.04 15.44 5.51
C TRP A 426 5.98 16.87 6.05
N VAL A 427 5.07 17.64 5.53
CA VAL A 427 4.83 19.02 5.96
C VAL A 427 3.36 19.20 6.28
N MET A 428 3.06 19.72 7.47
CA MET A 428 1.76 20.30 7.76
C MET A 428 1.83 21.79 7.46
N SER A 429 0.94 22.28 6.60
CA SER A 429 0.61 23.68 6.49
C SER A 429 -0.66 23.96 7.28
N ASP A 430 -0.96 25.23 7.58
CA ASP A 430 -2.09 25.65 8.44
C ASP A 430 -3.45 25.00 8.09
N ASN A 431 -3.60 24.45 6.89
CA ASN A 431 -4.84 23.87 6.41
C ASN A 431 -4.68 22.48 5.74
N ALA A 432 -3.49 21.93 5.60
CA ALA A 432 -3.32 20.65 4.90
C ALA A 432 -1.95 20.00 5.16
N GLU A 433 -1.95 18.69 5.27
CA GLU A 433 -0.75 17.86 5.16
C GLU A 433 -0.38 17.69 3.69
N GLU A 434 0.87 17.94 3.36
CA GLU A 434 1.39 17.76 2.01
C GLU A 434 2.63 16.87 2.00
N PRO A 435 2.67 15.80 1.20
CA PRO A 435 3.86 14.98 1.07
C PRO A 435 4.90 15.72 0.23
N ARG A 436 5.83 16.38 0.88
CA ARG A 436 6.96 17.04 0.24
C ARG A 436 8.18 17.06 1.13
N ARG A 437 9.35 17.10 0.52
CA ARG A 437 10.61 17.27 1.23
C ARG A 437 10.69 18.68 1.82
N ALA A 438 11.03 18.76 3.08
CA ALA A 438 11.21 20.01 3.79
C ALA A 438 12.37 19.94 4.76
N GLU A 439 12.98 21.08 5.06
CA GLU A 439 14.04 21.17 6.05
C GLU A 439 13.46 21.19 7.47
N ARG A 440 14.10 20.48 8.40
CA ARG A 440 13.76 20.55 9.83
C ARG A 440 13.91 21.99 10.33
N SER A 441 12.88 22.50 10.97
CA SER A 441 12.96 23.74 11.70
C SER A 441 13.10 23.47 13.20
N VAL A 442 14.16 23.96 13.77
CA VAL A 442 14.35 23.97 15.22
C VAL A 442 13.44 25.02 15.88
N ILE A 443 12.99 26.03 15.10
CA ILE A 443 12.31 27.22 15.60
C ILE A 443 10.79 27.01 15.67
N ASP A 444 10.22 26.23 14.76
CA ASP A 444 8.78 25.98 14.72
C ASP A 444 8.46 24.53 14.37
N PRO A 445 8.57 23.61 15.34
CA PRO A 445 8.22 22.21 15.12
C PRO A 445 6.70 21.99 14.96
N ALA A 446 5.85 22.99 15.24
CA ALA A 446 4.40 22.83 15.24
C ALA A 446 3.81 22.74 13.81
N HIS A 447 4.46 23.32 12.81
CA HIS A 447 4.00 23.27 11.41
C HIS A 447 4.45 22.03 10.65
N ARG A 448 5.03 21.03 11.33
CA ARG A 448 5.67 19.89 10.66
C ARG A 448 5.36 18.60 11.37
N GLU A 449 4.57 17.76 10.78
CA GLU A 449 4.47 16.40 11.22
C GLU A 449 5.75 15.68 10.81
N ILE A 450 6.65 15.48 11.77
CA ILE A 450 7.81 14.65 11.60
C ILE A 450 7.33 13.21 11.69
N PRO A 451 7.36 12.43 10.60
CA PRO A 451 7.17 10.99 10.70
C PRO A 451 8.18 10.46 11.70
N ILE A 452 7.93 9.37 12.32
CA ILE A 452 8.63 8.89 13.52
C ILE A 452 10.14 8.97 13.36
N ASP A 453 10.74 9.86 14.10
CA ASP A 453 12.19 9.94 14.29
C ASP A 453 12.59 8.91 15.33
N ILE A 454 12.77 7.69 14.90
CA ILE A 454 12.99 6.54 15.79
C ILE A 454 14.30 6.72 16.55
N SER A 455 15.39 7.04 15.85
CA SER A 455 16.71 7.13 16.44
C SER A 455 16.78 8.15 17.57
N LEU A 456 16.34 9.37 17.33
CA LEU A 456 16.35 10.42 18.33
C LEU A 456 15.46 10.09 19.53
N ARG A 457 14.28 9.52 19.29
CA ARG A 457 13.34 9.16 20.36
C ARG A 457 13.84 8.03 21.23
N ILE A 458 14.39 6.97 20.63
CA ILE A 458 14.94 5.83 21.38
C ILE A 458 16.21 6.23 22.13
N ASN A 459 17.11 7.02 21.53
CA ASN A 459 18.29 7.53 22.22
C ASN A 459 17.93 8.39 23.43
N LYS A 460 16.95 9.29 23.29
CA LYS A 460 16.45 10.08 24.42
C LYS A 460 15.85 9.19 25.50
N LEU A 461 14.99 8.24 25.11
CA LEU A 461 14.39 7.28 26.04
C LEU A 461 15.49 6.50 26.79
N LEU A 462 16.47 5.94 26.08
CA LEU A 462 17.56 5.16 26.70
C LEU A 462 18.31 5.99 27.75
N GLY A 463 18.60 7.27 27.44
CA GLY A 463 19.23 8.19 28.41
C GLY A 463 18.40 8.40 29.67
N ASP A 464 17.07 8.41 29.58
CA ASP A 464 16.18 8.57 30.73
C ASP A 464 15.93 7.25 31.46
N LEU A 465 15.90 6.10 30.77
CA LEU A 465 15.84 4.78 31.39
C LEU A 465 17.04 4.47 32.30
N HIS A 466 18.20 5.06 32.03
CA HIS A 466 19.38 4.91 32.90
C HIS A 466 19.30 5.67 34.24
N LYS A 467 18.31 6.56 34.39
CA LYS A 467 18.14 7.39 35.61
C LYS A 467 17.21 6.77 36.65
N VAL A 468 16.56 5.66 36.31
CA VAL A 468 15.53 5.03 37.15
C VAL A 468 15.90 3.60 37.55
N ASP A 469 15.19 3.08 38.57
CA ASP A 469 15.32 1.67 38.98
C ASP A 469 14.79 0.74 37.87
N GLU A 470 15.57 -0.26 37.49
CA GLU A 470 15.24 -1.19 36.41
C GLU A 470 14.05 -2.11 36.72
N ARG A 471 13.63 -2.17 37.97
CA ARG A 471 12.52 -3.02 38.45
C ARG A 471 11.16 -2.36 38.29
N ILE A 472 11.07 -1.06 38.12
CA ILE A 472 9.80 -0.39 37.91
C ILE A 472 9.21 -0.76 36.54
N SER A 473 7.89 -0.64 36.39
CA SER A 473 7.21 -0.88 35.13
C SER A 473 7.31 0.31 34.17
N ALA A 474 7.08 0.06 32.89
CA ALA A 474 6.95 1.10 31.87
C ALA A 474 5.85 2.11 32.21
N ASP A 475 4.74 1.65 32.78
CA ASP A 475 3.65 2.52 33.23
C ASP A 475 4.09 3.45 34.35
N GLU A 476 4.79 2.93 35.37
CA GLU A 476 5.33 3.73 36.48
C GLU A 476 6.36 4.75 35.97
N PHE A 477 7.22 4.36 35.04
CA PHE A 477 8.18 5.26 34.39
C PHE A 477 7.48 6.41 33.67
N LEU A 478 6.38 6.13 32.93
CA LEU A 478 5.64 7.15 32.20
C LEU A 478 4.95 8.20 33.07
N HIS A 479 4.72 7.94 34.36
CA HIS A 479 4.25 8.98 35.28
C HIS A 479 5.27 10.12 35.45
N SER A 480 6.56 9.79 35.37
CA SER A 480 7.64 10.78 35.49
C SER A 480 8.14 11.30 34.15
N PHE A 481 7.98 10.52 33.07
CA PHE A 481 8.49 10.80 31.73
C PHE A 481 7.42 10.54 30.66
N PRO A 482 6.29 11.26 30.66
CA PRO A 482 5.16 10.98 29.78
C PRO A 482 5.46 11.18 28.29
N GLU A 483 6.48 11.97 27.95
CA GLU A 483 6.90 12.20 26.57
C GLU A 483 7.41 10.95 25.85
N HIS A 484 7.78 9.90 26.58
CA HIS A 484 8.27 8.64 26.04
C HIS A 484 7.18 7.63 25.66
N GLY A 485 5.90 7.94 25.86
CA GLY A 485 4.82 6.99 25.65
C GLY A 485 4.80 6.34 24.26
N ILE A 486 5.07 7.14 23.21
CA ILE A 486 5.14 6.63 21.83
C ILE A 486 6.34 5.69 21.63
N ALA A 487 7.52 6.06 22.16
CA ALA A 487 8.72 5.24 22.02
C ALA A 487 8.59 3.91 22.79
N ILE A 488 8.09 3.96 24.03
CA ILE A 488 7.84 2.75 24.83
C ILE A 488 6.82 1.84 24.16
N LYS A 489 5.70 2.40 23.68
CA LYS A 489 4.71 1.62 22.94
C LYS A 489 5.35 0.91 21.75
N ARG A 490 6.21 1.59 21.00
CA ARG A 490 6.91 1.02 19.87
C ARG A 490 7.83 -0.15 20.26
N LEU A 491 8.57 -0.02 21.34
CA LEU A 491 9.40 -1.12 21.87
C LEU A 491 8.55 -2.32 22.27
N LEU A 492 7.42 -2.07 22.93
CA LEU A 492 6.50 -3.13 23.37
C LEU A 492 5.75 -3.80 22.21
N ASP A 493 5.55 -3.08 21.11
CA ASP A 493 4.95 -3.60 19.86
C ASP A 493 6.01 -4.29 18.96
N ASN A 494 7.31 -4.21 19.30
CA ASN A 494 8.34 -4.92 18.56
C ASN A 494 8.12 -6.43 18.69
N SER A 495 7.95 -7.11 17.56
CA SER A 495 7.56 -8.52 17.54
C SER A 495 8.54 -9.44 16.82
N GLY A 496 9.65 -8.92 16.33
CA GLY A 496 10.63 -9.76 15.65
C GLY A 496 11.72 -9.00 14.89
N PRO A 497 12.54 -9.74 14.13
CA PRO A 497 13.77 -9.20 13.54
C PRO A 497 13.50 -8.14 12.44
N TYR A 498 12.31 -8.14 11.85
CA TYR A 498 11.94 -7.24 10.75
C TYR A 498 11.00 -6.11 11.20
N SER A 499 10.95 -5.81 12.49
CA SER A 499 10.06 -4.78 13.06
C SER A 499 10.52 -3.36 12.79
N GLU A 500 11.82 -3.15 12.65
CA GLU A 500 12.41 -1.80 12.55
C GLU A 500 13.36 -1.66 11.39
N PRO A 501 13.24 -0.61 10.58
CA PRO A 501 14.29 -0.20 9.66
C PRO A 501 15.60 0.02 10.41
N ARG A 502 16.71 -0.40 9.83
CA ARG A 502 18.04 -0.37 10.49
C ARG A 502 18.71 1.00 10.52
N GLU A 503 18.02 2.02 10.05
CA GLU A 503 18.47 3.41 10.07
C GLU A 503 17.30 4.30 10.48
N ASN A 504 17.56 5.59 10.69
CA ASN A 504 16.50 6.50 11.04
C ASN A 504 15.43 6.59 9.93
N VAL A 505 14.17 6.52 10.33
CA VAL A 505 13.01 6.50 9.41
C VAL A 505 12.86 7.79 8.62
N CYS A 506 13.36 8.91 9.10
CA CYS A 506 12.99 10.21 8.57
C CYS A 506 14.14 11.06 8.04
N ASP A 507 15.36 10.81 8.45
CA ASP A 507 16.37 11.85 8.46
C ASP A 507 17.62 11.61 7.63
N PHE A 508 17.78 10.43 7.03
CA PHE A 508 18.99 10.11 6.32
C PHE A 508 18.80 10.02 4.82
N GLN A 509 19.81 10.44 4.06
CA GLN A 509 20.07 10.24 2.64
C GLN A 509 18.95 9.54 1.84
N HIS A 510 17.96 10.25 1.35
CA HIS A 510 16.80 9.67 0.63
C HIS A 510 15.97 8.65 1.42
N LEU A 511 16.26 8.49 2.69
CA LEU A 511 15.62 7.52 3.55
C LEU A 511 14.09 7.64 3.56
N PRO A 512 13.50 8.83 3.74
CA PRO A 512 12.06 8.98 3.69
C PRO A 512 11.45 8.50 2.38
N LEU A 513 12.14 8.73 1.27
CA LEU A 513 11.68 8.33 -0.05
C LEU A 513 11.79 6.82 -0.25
N ASN A 514 12.86 6.20 0.21
CA ASN A 514 13.00 4.75 0.17
C ASN A 514 11.92 4.05 0.99
N LEU A 515 11.63 4.54 2.18
CA LEU A 515 10.55 3.99 3.01
C LEU A 515 9.18 4.22 2.40
N GLN A 516 8.97 5.32 1.70
CA GLN A 516 7.75 5.56 0.96
C GLN A 516 7.61 4.60 -0.23
N ARG A 517 8.68 4.36 -1.00
CA ARG A 517 8.71 3.34 -2.05
C ARG A 517 8.35 1.96 -1.50
N PHE A 518 8.97 1.58 -0.38
CA PHE A 518 8.67 0.32 0.31
C PHE A 518 7.19 0.19 0.64
N GLN A 519 6.60 1.21 1.23
CA GLN A 519 5.19 1.17 1.60
C GLN A 519 4.26 1.10 0.39
N LEU A 520 4.61 1.82 -0.69
CA LEU A 520 3.86 1.71 -1.93
C LEU A 520 3.88 0.28 -2.46
N ALA A 521 5.03 -0.40 -2.42
CA ALA A 521 5.14 -1.80 -2.81
C ALA A 521 4.35 -2.72 -1.87
N MET A 522 4.42 -2.51 -0.56
CA MET A 522 3.67 -3.26 0.44
C MET A 522 2.15 -3.10 0.24
N TYR A 523 1.68 -1.89 -0.04
CA TYR A 523 0.27 -1.63 -0.32
C TYR A 523 -0.17 -2.07 -1.72
N GLY A 524 0.76 -2.28 -2.65
CA GLY A 524 0.47 -2.69 -4.01
C GLY A 524 0.29 -1.52 -4.97
N MET A 525 1.10 -0.50 -4.81
CA MET A 525 1.16 0.66 -5.67
C MET A 525 2.55 0.74 -6.28
N ASP A 526 2.71 0.25 -7.49
CA ASP A 526 4.02 0.27 -8.15
C ASP A 526 4.23 1.52 -9.02
N ASN A 527 3.15 2.17 -9.41
CA ASN A 527 3.24 3.37 -10.22
C ASN A 527 3.15 4.62 -9.36
N PHE A 528 4.30 5.24 -9.10
CA PHE A 528 4.36 6.58 -8.56
C PHE A 528 5.24 7.45 -9.45
N SER A 529 4.82 8.67 -9.68
CA SER A 529 5.53 9.66 -10.46
C SER A 529 5.92 10.83 -9.57
N PRO A 530 7.21 11.01 -9.24
CA PRO A 530 7.67 12.22 -8.61
C PRO A 530 7.56 13.37 -9.64
N GLN A 531 6.68 14.32 -9.37
CA GLN A 531 6.49 15.49 -10.24
C GLN A 531 7.57 16.55 -10.01
N SER A 532 8.20 16.52 -8.86
CA SER A 532 9.32 17.36 -8.47
C SER A 532 10.11 16.64 -7.38
N THR A 533 11.20 17.24 -6.92
CA THR A 533 11.90 16.77 -5.71
C THR A 533 10.99 16.73 -4.49
N ASP A 534 9.83 17.37 -4.53
CA ASP A 534 8.95 17.62 -3.40
C ASP A 534 7.58 16.92 -3.52
N TRP A 535 7.20 16.43 -4.71
CA TRP A 535 5.86 15.89 -4.96
C TRP A 535 5.90 14.46 -5.46
N LEU A 536 5.06 13.63 -4.86
CA LEU A 536 4.79 12.28 -5.33
C LEU A 536 3.32 12.17 -5.75
N ARG A 537 3.11 11.53 -6.89
CA ARG A 537 1.77 11.11 -7.34
C ARG A 537 1.74 9.61 -7.39
N VAL A 538 0.67 9.05 -6.91
CA VAL A 538 0.46 7.61 -6.88
C VAL A 538 -0.90 7.29 -7.45
N THR A 539 -0.97 6.18 -8.14
CA THR A 539 -2.19 5.65 -8.71
C THR A 539 -2.42 4.23 -8.20
N LEU A 540 -3.51 4.06 -7.44
CA LEU A 540 -3.96 2.76 -6.96
C LEU A 540 -4.62 1.98 -8.09
N PHE A 541 -4.39 0.68 -8.16
CA PHE A 541 -5.06 -0.22 -9.09
C PHE A 541 -4.91 0.13 -10.59
N GLN A 542 -3.89 0.87 -10.97
CA GLN A 542 -3.59 1.08 -12.38
C GLN A 542 -3.20 -0.25 -13.02
N GLY A 543 -3.85 -0.62 -14.11
CA GLY A 543 -3.67 -1.91 -14.77
C GLY A 543 -4.35 -3.10 -14.08
N ALA A 544 -4.96 -2.90 -12.91
CA ALA A 544 -5.70 -3.95 -12.21
C ALA A 544 -6.95 -4.38 -12.98
N PRO A 545 -7.39 -5.65 -12.81
CA PRO A 545 -8.63 -6.12 -13.40
C PRO A 545 -9.84 -5.32 -12.91
N ARG A 546 -10.90 -5.32 -13.71
CA ARG A 546 -12.22 -4.78 -13.35
C ARG A 546 -12.99 -5.79 -12.51
N VAL A 547 -13.95 -5.33 -11.72
CA VAL A 547 -14.84 -6.23 -10.96
C VAL A 547 -15.63 -7.18 -11.86
N SER A 548 -15.94 -6.77 -13.09
CA SER A 548 -16.60 -7.59 -14.10
C SER A 548 -15.75 -8.76 -14.61
N GLU A 549 -14.46 -8.76 -14.32
CA GLU A 549 -13.54 -9.80 -14.75
C GLU A 549 -13.36 -10.91 -13.69
N ILE A 550 -14.01 -10.81 -12.53
CA ILE A 550 -14.02 -11.87 -11.52
C ILE A 550 -14.49 -13.18 -12.17
N GLY A 551 -13.74 -14.26 -11.98
CA GLY A 551 -13.98 -15.55 -12.63
C GLY A 551 -13.21 -15.76 -13.96
N SER A 552 -12.55 -14.72 -14.49
CA SER A 552 -11.64 -14.89 -15.63
C SER A 552 -10.30 -15.49 -15.18
N LYS A 553 -9.62 -16.19 -16.10
CA LYS A 553 -8.31 -16.83 -15.80
C LYS A 553 -7.13 -15.86 -15.71
N GLU A 554 -7.31 -14.60 -16.11
CA GLU A 554 -6.20 -13.63 -16.24
C GLU A 554 -6.14 -12.62 -15.09
N SER A 555 -6.73 -12.94 -13.97
CA SER A 555 -7.16 -11.99 -12.98
C SER A 555 -6.05 -11.38 -12.14
N ASP A 556 -5.00 -12.10 -11.78
CA ASP A 556 -4.07 -11.63 -10.77
C ASP A 556 -2.65 -11.30 -11.26
N LYS A 557 -2.39 -11.43 -12.55
CA LYS A 557 -1.11 -11.11 -13.17
C LYS A 557 -0.95 -9.59 -13.38
N TRP A 558 -0.96 -8.86 -12.27
CA TRP A 558 -0.96 -7.40 -12.25
C TRP A 558 0.24 -6.81 -11.47
N ILE A 559 1.35 -7.51 -11.38
CA ILE A 559 2.50 -7.02 -10.61
C ILE A 559 3.11 -5.74 -11.21
N LEU A 560 3.11 -5.65 -12.52
CA LEU A 560 3.65 -4.53 -13.28
C LEU A 560 2.55 -4.08 -14.25
N PRO A 561 1.81 -3.01 -13.94
CA PRO A 561 0.73 -2.54 -14.80
C PRO A 561 1.30 -2.14 -16.15
N LYS A 562 0.62 -2.58 -17.21
CA LYS A 562 1.02 -2.24 -18.57
C LYS A 562 0.75 -0.75 -18.78
N GLN A 563 1.79 0.05 -18.95
CA GLN A 563 1.62 1.42 -19.45
C GLN A 563 1.33 1.38 -20.94
N GLN A 564 0.37 2.18 -21.37
CA GLN A 564 0.00 2.30 -22.77
C GLN A 564 0.90 3.30 -23.53
N GLY A 565 2.15 3.39 -23.20
CA GLY A 565 3.11 4.24 -23.90
C GLY A 565 3.63 3.66 -25.23
N GLY A 566 3.27 2.44 -25.56
CA GLY A 566 3.76 1.72 -26.74
C GLY A 566 2.88 1.79 -27.98
N LEU A 567 1.77 2.51 -27.95
CA LEU A 567 0.97 2.78 -29.13
C LEU A 567 1.44 4.08 -29.80
N VAL A 568 2.45 3.96 -30.61
CA VAL A 568 2.83 4.97 -31.62
C VAL A 568 1.95 4.78 -32.84
#